data_b8c21e13cf8aee8b73f77301f1a6b1d6
#
_entry.id   b8c21e13cf8aee8b73f77301f1a6b1d6
#
_cell.length_a   1.000
_cell.length_b   1.000
_cell.length_c   1.000
_cell.angle_alpha   90.00
_cell.angle_beta   90.00
_cell.angle_gamma   90.00
#
_symmetry.space_group_name_H-M   'P 1'
#
loop_
_entity.id
_entity.type
_entity.pdbx_description
1 polymer ?
#
loop_
_entity_poly.entity_id
_entity_poly.type
_entity_poly.pdbx_seq_one_letter_code
_entity_poly.pdbx_strand_id
1 'polypeptide(L)'
;MSVSKTDLWVGMDVGSTTVKIAVVDPSTGKLLHYSYQRHNAMQAQKVLQLLQEAHGLFPGKTFGVAFCGSGGQPFAEATKSFFIQEVVANALAVRAKHPETRVAIELGGQDAKVIFFERDKTTGQLIASDMRMNGVCAGGTGAFIDQVAELLRVKTEAFESFACRGKKVYEISGRCGVFAKTDIQPMLNQGVAKEDIALSSFHAIAKQTIGGLAQGMEIKPPVMFEGGPLTFNPTLVRVFKERLGITDEQAIVPEHSEVFVAWGAALAVGTMFGDKDCQYREEGSREALLHFNELRQ
;
A
#
# COMPACT_ATOMS: atom_id res chain seq x y z
N MET A 1 5.83 23.97 -20.70
CA MET A 1 6.05 22.62 -20.14
C MET A 1 7.55 22.38 -20.16
N SER A 2 8.20 22.33 -19.01
CA SER A 2 9.63 21.99 -18.94
C SER A 2 9.78 20.53 -19.35
N VAL A 3 10.62 20.25 -20.31
CA VAL A 3 10.93 18.89 -20.76
C VAL A 3 11.62 18.20 -19.60
N SER A 4 11.04 17.12 -19.06
CA SER A 4 11.68 16.27 -18.07
C SER A 4 13.06 15.85 -18.58
N LYS A 5 14.10 16.02 -17.78
CA LYS A 5 15.46 15.57 -18.13
C LYS A 5 15.58 14.04 -18.16
N THR A 6 14.55 13.31 -17.78
CA THR A 6 14.53 11.85 -17.70
C THR A 6 13.45 11.27 -18.61
N ASP A 7 13.76 10.12 -19.21
CA ASP A 7 12.85 9.44 -20.14
C ASP A 7 11.64 8.82 -19.43
N LEU A 8 11.84 8.33 -18.20
CA LEU A 8 10.83 7.64 -17.42
C LEU A 8 10.87 8.08 -15.96
N TRP A 9 9.71 8.09 -15.30
CA TRP A 9 9.59 8.29 -13.87
C TRP A 9 9.39 6.95 -13.17
N VAL A 10 10.17 6.72 -12.11
CA VAL A 10 10.13 5.50 -11.32
C VAL A 10 9.81 5.84 -9.87
N GLY A 11 8.76 5.25 -9.35
CA GLY A 11 8.41 5.31 -7.94
C GLY A 11 8.70 3.98 -7.25
N MET A 12 9.35 4.05 -6.11
CA MET A 12 9.66 2.90 -5.27
C MET A 12 8.99 3.10 -3.91
N ASP A 13 8.06 2.22 -3.55
CA ASP A 13 7.49 2.17 -2.20
C ASP A 13 8.13 1.01 -1.42
N VAL A 14 8.94 1.36 -0.43
CA VAL A 14 9.63 0.40 0.43
C VAL A 14 8.91 0.35 1.78
N GLY A 15 7.95 -0.56 1.87
CA GLY A 15 7.20 -0.80 3.09
C GLY A 15 7.87 -1.78 4.05
N SER A 16 7.21 -2.06 5.17
CA SER A 16 7.69 -2.98 6.22
C SER A 16 7.71 -4.45 5.80
N THR A 17 6.90 -4.86 4.82
CA THR A 17 6.78 -6.26 4.36
C THR A 17 7.01 -6.43 2.86
N THR A 18 6.82 -5.37 2.08
CA THR A 18 6.84 -5.41 0.61
C THR A 18 7.63 -4.26 0.03
N VAL A 19 8.22 -4.49 -1.15
CA VAL A 19 8.73 -3.43 -2.03
C VAL A 19 7.87 -3.40 -3.28
N LYS A 20 7.49 -2.21 -3.71
CA LYS A 20 6.72 -1.98 -4.92
C LYS A 20 7.49 -1.03 -5.83
N ILE A 21 7.35 -1.23 -7.14
CA ILE A 21 7.88 -0.34 -8.17
C ILE A 21 6.75 0.05 -9.12
N ALA A 22 6.76 1.28 -9.57
CA ALA A 22 5.91 1.80 -10.64
C ALA A 22 6.77 2.58 -11.63
N VAL A 23 6.74 2.21 -12.91
CA VAL A 23 7.41 2.93 -14.00
C VAL A 23 6.35 3.66 -14.81
N VAL A 24 6.52 4.96 -14.98
CA VAL A 24 5.51 5.87 -15.53
C VAL A 24 6.07 6.65 -16.71
N ASP A 25 5.27 6.80 -17.76
CA ASP A 25 5.52 7.71 -18.87
C ASP A 25 5.33 9.17 -18.42
N PRO A 26 6.37 10.02 -18.46
CA PRO A 26 6.30 11.42 -18.06
C PRO A 26 5.27 12.25 -18.83
N SER A 27 5.00 11.90 -20.09
CA SER A 27 4.13 12.69 -20.96
C SER A 27 2.64 12.45 -20.69
N THR A 28 2.29 11.22 -20.30
CA THR A 28 0.90 10.79 -20.12
C THR A 28 0.52 10.48 -18.68
N GLY A 29 1.51 10.30 -17.80
CA GLY A 29 1.29 9.79 -16.44
C GLY A 29 0.79 8.34 -16.41
N LYS A 30 0.93 7.61 -17.54
CA LYS A 30 0.48 6.23 -17.66
C LYS A 30 1.50 5.27 -17.03
N LEU A 31 0.99 4.29 -16.30
CA LEU A 31 1.77 3.19 -15.76
C LEU A 31 2.22 2.26 -16.90
N LEU A 32 3.52 2.09 -17.09
CA LEU A 32 4.12 1.25 -18.12
C LEU A 32 4.53 -0.12 -17.59
N HIS A 33 4.97 -0.15 -16.34
CA HIS A 33 5.37 -1.38 -15.65
C HIS A 33 5.18 -1.19 -14.15
N TYR A 34 4.88 -2.28 -13.46
CA TYR A 34 4.81 -2.32 -12.00
C TYR A 34 5.13 -3.71 -11.46
N SER A 35 5.53 -3.74 -10.20
CA SER A 35 5.70 -4.99 -9.46
C SER A 35 5.43 -4.77 -7.97
N TYR A 36 4.85 -5.77 -7.33
CA TYR A 36 4.57 -5.84 -5.89
C TYR A 36 5.17 -7.13 -5.36
N GLN A 37 6.18 -7.04 -4.49
CA GLN A 37 6.90 -8.21 -4.01
C GLN A 37 7.18 -8.16 -2.51
N ARG A 38 7.03 -9.31 -1.82
CA ARG A 38 7.48 -9.47 -0.43
C ARG A 38 9.01 -9.48 -0.41
N HIS A 39 9.61 -8.74 0.53
CA HIS A 39 11.07 -8.66 0.66
C HIS A 39 11.66 -9.67 1.66
N ASN A 40 10.84 -10.28 2.53
CA ASN A 40 11.29 -11.29 3.50
C ASN A 40 12.54 -10.84 4.29
N ALA A 41 12.52 -9.63 4.82
CA ALA A 41 13.64 -8.94 5.50
C ALA A 41 14.86 -8.59 4.60
N MET A 42 14.83 -8.88 3.28
CA MET A 42 15.89 -8.56 2.31
C MET A 42 15.52 -7.35 1.46
N GLN A 43 15.21 -6.22 2.10
CA GLN A 43 14.72 -5.01 1.43
C GLN A 43 15.66 -4.51 0.33
N ALA A 44 16.96 -4.37 0.64
CA ALA A 44 17.92 -3.81 -0.32
C ALA A 44 18.14 -4.70 -1.54
N GLN A 45 18.17 -6.03 -1.35
CA GLN A 45 18.23 -6.97 -2.47
C GLN A 45 16.99 -6.85 -3.36
N LYS A 46 15.82 -6.69 -2.73
CA LYS A 46 14.56 -6.57 -3.48
C LYS A 46 14.47 -5.25 -4.23
N VAL A 47 14.91 -4.14 -3.62
CA VAL A 47 15.01 -2.83 -4.29
C VAL A 47 15.95 -2.92 -5.50
N LEU A 48 17.14 -3.50 -5.32
CA LEU A 48 18.10 -3.69 -6.41
C LEU A 48 17.52 -4.54 -7.54
N GLN A 49 16.91 -5.68 -7.19
CA GLN A 49 16.28 -6.58 -8.16
C GLN A 49 15.24 -5.84 -9.02
N LEU A 50 14.32 -5.12 -8.39
CA LEU A 50 13.24 -4.43 -9.10
C LEU A 50 13.76 -3.30 -10.00
N LEU A 51 14.80 -2.56 -9.57
CA LEU A 51 15.43 -1.55 -10.41
C LEU A 51 16.14 -2.18 -11.61
N GLN A 52 16.85 -3.31 -11.42
CA GLN A 52 17.51 -4.04 -12.52
C GLN A 52 16.49 -4.61 -13.51
N GLU A 53 15.37 -5.14 -13.03
CA GLU A 53 14.27 -5.60 -13.87
C GLU A 53 13.71 -4.43 -14.72
N ALA A 54 13.50 -3.27 -14.12
CA ALA A 54 13.04 -2.08 -14.82
C ALA A 54 14.05 -1.62 -15.90
N HIS A 55 15.35 -1.56 -15.57
CA HIS A 55 16.38 -1.24 -16.57
C HIS A 55 16.44 -2.26 -17.73
N GLY A 56 16.26 -3.54 -17.43
CA GLY A 56 16.19 -4.59 -18.45
C GLY A 56 14.98 -4.45 -19.39
N LEU A 57 13.84 -3.96 -18.87
CA LEU A 57 12.62 -3.72 -19.65
C LEU A 57 12.71 -2.44 -20.50
N PHE A 58 13.47 -1.44 -20.06
CA PHE A 58 13.61 -0.14 -20.73
C PHE A 58 15.08 0.21 -21.01
N PRO A 59 15.77 -0.57 -21.88
CA PRO A 59 17.19 -0.40 -22.12
C PRO A 59 17.51 0.97 -22.71
N GLY A 60 18.56 1.61 -22.21
CA GLY A 60 19.04 2.92 -22.67
C GLY A 60 18.18 4.10 -22.22
N LYS A 61 17.14 3.88 -21.41
CA LYS A 61 16.32 4.95 -20.86
C LYS A 61 16.89 5.49 -19.56
N THR A 62 16.80 6.81 -19.38
CA THR A 62 17.18 7.49 -18.15
C THR A 62 15.99 7.55 -17.20
N PHE A 63 16.23 7.25 -15.91
CA PHE A 63 15.22 7.21 -14.89
C PHE A 63 15.30 8.41 -13.95
N GLY A 64 14.17 9.08 -13.72
CA GLY A 64 13.96 9.90 -12.55
C GLY A 64 13.34 9.03 -11.45
N VAL A 65 14.02 8.88 -10.31
CA VAL A 65 13.59 7.93 -9.27
C VAL A 65 13.18 8.66 -8.01
N ALA A 66 12.04 8.29 -7.44
CA ALA A 66 11.59 8.74 -6.13
C ALA A 66 11.22 7.55 -5.25
N PHE A 67 11.69 7.55 -4.02
CA PHE A 67 11.35 6.58 -3.00
C PHE A 67 10.30 7.12 -2.05
N CYS A 68 9.47 6.23 -1.52
CA CYS A 68 8.57 6.48 -0.40
C CYS A 68 8.48 5.22 0.49
N GLY A 69 7.57 5.24 1.45
CA GLY A 69 7.39 4.16 2.41
C GLY A 69 8.31 4.25 3.61
N SER A 70 8.01 3.49 4.66
CA SER A 70 8.71 3.53 5.95
C SER A 70 10.20 3.16 5.86
N GLY A 71 10.61 2.36 4.86
CA GLY A 71 11.98 1.98 4.59
C GLY A 71 12.64 2.76 3.45
N GLY A 72 11.97 3.73 2.81
CA GLY A 72 12.42 4.32 1.55
C GLY A 72 13.58 5.32 1.66
N GLN A 73 13.64 6.10 2.74
CA GLN A 73 14.60 7.20 2.86
C GLN A 73 16.08 6.76 2.74
N PRO A 74 16.56 5.70 3.42
CA PRO A 74 17.95 5.27 3.27
C PRO A 74 18.33 4.86 1.84
N PHE A 75 17.37 4.29 1.09
CA PHE A 75 17.58 3.93 -0.31
C PHE A 75 17.64 5.15 -1.23
N ALA A 76 16.79 6.15 -0.97
CA ALA A 76 16.85 7.41 -1.69
C ALA A 76 18.22 8.10 -1.51
N GLU A 77 18.73 8.13 -0.28
CA GLU A 77 20.06 8.69 0.04
C GLU A 77 21.18 7.90 -0.65
N ALA A 78 21.18 6.57 -0.53
CA ALA A 78 22.19 5.70 -1.12
C ALA A 78 22.24 5.80 -2.66
N THR A 79 21.09 5.92 -3.31
CA THR A 79 20.98 5.98 -4.77
C THR A 79 20.96 7.41 -5.31
N LYS A 80 21.09 8.43 -4.44
CA LYS A 80 20.98 9.86 -4.79
C LYS A 80 19.70 10.20 -5.54
N SER A 81 18.62 9.55 -5.12
CA SER A 81 17.27 9.71 -5.65
C SER A 81 16.44 10.66 -4.78
N PHE A 82 15.23 10.96 -5.20
CA PHE A 82 14.28 11.73 -4.40
C PHE A 82 13.64 10.88 -3.32
N PHE A 83 13.26 11.49 -2.21
CA PHE A 83 12.40 10.91 -1.19
C PHE A 83 11.12 11.75 -1.05
N ILE A 84 9.99 11.09 -0.93
CA ILE A 84 8.69 11.69 -0.68
C ILE A 84 7.96 10.92 0.42
N GLN A 85 7.28 11.62 1.29
CA GLN A 85 6.44 10.97 2.30
C GLN A 85 5.28 10.22 1.63
N GLU A 86 4.97 9.05 2.15
CA GLU A 86 3.97 8.13 1.61
C GLU A 86 2.59 8.77 1.44
N VAL A 87 2.12 9.54 2.44
CA VAL A 87 0.84 10.23 2.37
C VAL A 87 0.79 11.28 1.26
N VAL A 88 1.92 11.93 0.97
CA VAL A 88 2.02 12.91 -0.12
C VAL A 88 2.02 12.21 -1.47
N ALA A 89 2.75 11.10 -1.60
CA ALA A 89 2.73 10.25 -2.80
C ALA A 89 1.30 9.74 -3.06
N ASN A 90 0.63 9.22 -2.03
CA ASN A 90 -0.77 8.81 -2.11
C ASN A 90 -1.67 9.96 -2.63
N ALA A 91 -1.60 11.14 -2.03
CA ALA A 91 -2.40 12.28 -2.43
C ALA A 91 -2.16 12.70 -3.89
N LEU A 92 -0.93 12.58 -4.41
CA LEU A 92 -0.60 12.82 -5.82
C LEU A 92 -1.30 11.81 -6.74
N ALA A 93 -1.28 10.52 -6.41
CA ALA A 93 -1.93 9.49 -7.19
C ALA A 93 -3.46 9.67 -7.17
N VAL A 94 -4.05 9.88 -5.98
CA VAL A 94 -5.48 10.14 -5.83
C VAL A 94 -5.91 11.35 -6.66
N ARG A 95 -5.19 12.47 -6.56
CA ARG A 95 -5.48 13.67 -7.33
C ARG A 95 -5.44 13.46 -8.83
N ALA A 96 -4.48 12.64 -9.29
CA ALA A 96 -4.27 12.39 -10.71
C ALA A 96 -5.29 11.41 -11.30
N LYS A 97 -5.78 10.45 -10.53
CA LYS A 97 -6.61 9.34 -11.04
C LYS A 97 -8.05 9.36 -10.55
N HIS A 98 -8.27 9.76 -9.30
CA HIS A 98 -9.57 9.72 -8.64
C HIS A 98 -9.83 11.00 -7.83
N PRO A 99 -9.89 12.18 -8.49
CA PRO A 99 -10.03 13.47 -7.81
C PRO A 99 -11.38 13.65 -7.09
N GLU A 100 -12.31 12.72 -7.24
CA GLU A 100 -13.60 12.65 -6.54
C GLU A 100 -13.49 12.03 -5.14
N THR A 101 -12.37 11.34 -4.82
CA THR A 101 -12.16 10.65 -3.54
C THR A 101 -12.28 11.62 -2.36
N ARG A 102 -13.02 11.20 -1.33
CA ARG A 102 -13.11 11.92 -0.06
C ARG A 102 -12.33 11.28 1.07
N VAL A 103 -12.29 9.96 1.07
CA VAL A 103 -11.56 9.19 2.08
C VAL A 103 -10.85 8.03 1.38
N ALA A 104 -9.58 7.80 1.69
CA ALA A 104 -8.91 6.57 1.32
C ALA A 104 -8.66 5.72 2.58
N ILE A 105 -8.97 4.43 2.47
CA ILE A 105 -8.59 3.40 3.44
C ILE A 105 -7.47 2.60 2.80
N GLU A 106 -6.28 2.75 3.34
CA GLU A 106 -5.08 2.03 2.91
C GLU A 106 -4.74 0.96 3.93
N LEU A 107 -4.67 -0.29 3.49
CA LEU A 107 -4.16 -1.39 4.30
C LEU A 107 -2.82 -1.87 3.75
N GLY A 108 -1.76 -1.64 4.51
CA GLY A 108 -0.42 -2.13 4.25
C GLY A 108 -0.13 -3.47 4.93
N GLY A 109 1.15 -3.85 4.93
CA GLY A 109 1.61 -5.07 5.60
C GLY A 109 1.53 -4.99 7.12
N GLN A 110 1.94 -3.86 7.70
CA GLN A 110 1.89 -3.60 9.15
C GLN A 110 1.18 -2.30 9.50
N ASP A 111 0.89 -1.45 8.52
CA ASP A 111 0.24 -0.17 8.69
C ASP A 111 -1.18 -0.21 8.12
N ALA A 112 -2.10 0.46 8.79
CA ALA A 112 -3.43 0.78 8.29
C ALA A 112 -3.62 2.29 8.40
N LYS A 113 -4.10 2.92 7.35
CA LYS A 113 -4.30 4.37 7.29
C LYS A 113 -5.70 4.69 6.81
N VAL A 114 -6.25 5.78 7.36
CA VAL A 114 -7.45 6.44 6.84
C VAL A 114 -7.04 7.86 6.53
N ILE A 115 -7.10 8.24 5.26
CA ILE A 115 -6.68 9.54 4.75
C ILE A 115 -7.94 10.29 4.31
N PHE A 116 -8.13 11.48 4.85
CA PHE A 116 -9.25 12.35 4.50
C PHE A 116 -8.78 13.39 3.49
N PHE A 117 -9.58 13.62 2.46
CA PHE A 117 -9.26 14.56 1.40
C PHE A 117 -10.28 15.70 1.37
N GLU A 118 -9.78 16.89 1.11
CA GLU A 118 -10.59 18.07 0.84
C GLU A 118 -9.97 18.91 -0.30
N ARG A 119 -10.76 19.82 -0.84
CA ARG A 119 -10.22 20.76 -1.82
C ARG A 119 -9.66 21.97 -1.11
N ASP A 120 -8.38 22.26 -1.38
CA ASP A 120 -7.75 23.48 -0.92
C ASP A 120 -8.54 24.70 -1.42
N LYS A 121 -8.88 25.60 -0.51
CA LYS A 121 -9.77 26.75 -0.78
C LYS A 121 -9.14 27.76 -1.74
N THR A 122 -7.82 27.80 -1.83
CA THR A 122 -7.07 28.77 -2.64
C THR A 122 -6.80 28.22 -4.04
N THR A 123 -6.34 26.97 -4.12
CA THR A 123 -5.90 26.34 -5.38
C THR A 123 -6.97 25.48 -6.02
N GLY A 124 -8.02 25.08 -5.28
CA GLY A 124 -9.03 24.11 -5.68
C GLY A 124 -8.51 22.67 -5.82
N GLN A 125 -7.22 22.45 -5.55
CA GLN A 125 -6.60 21.12 -5.67
C GLN A 125 -7.03 20.21 -4.51
N LEU A 126 -7.13 18.91 -4.81
CA LEU A 126 -7.36 17.89 -3.79
C LEU A 126 -6.08 17.73 -2.96
N ILE A 127 -6.23 17.83 -1.64
CA ILE A 127 -5.15 17.67 -0.65
C ILE A 127 -5.60 16.71 0.43
N ALA A 128 -4.64 15.99 1.03
CA ALA A 128 -4.90 15.26 2.27
C ALA A 128 -5.03 16.26 3.42
N SER A 129 -6.22 16.35 4.00
CA SER A 129 -6.53 17.31 5.07
C SER A 129 -6.28 16.73 6.46
N ASP A 130 -6.44 15.41 6.62
CA ASP A 130 -6.13 14.68 7.85
C ASP A 130 -5.73 13.24 7.48
N MET A 131 -4.92 12.63 8.34
CA MET A 131 -4.52 11.24 8.24
C MET A 131 -4.50 10.60 9.61
N ARG A 132 -5.09 9.43 9.70
CA ARG A 132 -5.04 8.57 10.89
C ARG A 132 -4.35 7.26 10.53
N MET A 133 -3.43 6.84 11.37
CA MET A 133 -2.67 5.61 11.19
C MET A 133 -2.72 4.79 12.48
N ASN A 134 -2.75 3.46 12.35
CA ASN A 134 -2.61 2.59 13.51
C ASN A 134 -1.24 2.82 14.17
N GLY A 135 -1.20 2.65 15.49
CA GLY A 135 0.06 2.66 16.25
C GLY A 135 0.89 1.40 15.99
N VAL A 136 1.64 0.98 17.00
CA VAL A 136 2.57 -0.17 16.93
C VAL A 136 1.88 -1.53 16.72
N CYS A 137 0.54 -1.58 16.75
CA CYS A 137 -0.21 -2.82 16.67
C CYS A 137 -0.56 -3.16 15.21
N ALA A 138 -0.17 -4.34 14.75
CA ALA A 138 -0.49 -4.85 13.42
C ALA A 138 -1.97 -5.24 13.21
N GLY A 139 -2.83 -4.99 14.19
CA GLY A 139 -4.28 -5.21 14.07
C GLY A 139 -4.88 -4.40 12.93
N GLY A 140 -5.73 -5.03 12.15
CA GLY A 140 -6.34 -4.38 10.99
C GLY A 140 -5.45 -4.30 9.74
N THR A 141 -4.35 -5.05 9.66
CA THR A 141 -3.35 -4.98 8.59
C THR A 141 -3.13 -6.34 7.91
N GLY A 142 -2.28 -6.37 6.87
CA GLY A 142 -1.89 -7.62 6.20
C GLY A 142 -1.23 -8.64 7.14
N ALA A 143 -0.44 -8.17 8.12
CA ALA A 143 0.19 -9.05 9.11
C ALA A 143 -0.85 -9.77 9.98
N PHE A 144 -2.01 -9.17 10.24
CA PHE A 144 -3.10 -9.85 10.92
C PHE A 144 -3.67 -10.99 10.07
N ILE A 145 -3.82 -10.79 8.76
CA ILE A 145 -4.25 -11.84 7.83
C ILE A 145 -3.23 -12.98 7.81
N ASP A 146 -1.93 -12.67 7.74
CA ASP A 146 -0.84 -13.66 7.77
C ASP A 146 -0.91 -14.51 9.05
N GLN A 147 -1.08 -13.87 10.21
CA GLN A 147 -1.18 -14.54 11.51
C GLN A 147 -2.41 -15.47 11.61
N VAL A 148 -3.56 -15.02 11.12
CA VAL A 148 -4.77 -15.87 11.11
C VAL A 148 -4.62 -17.01 10.10
N ALA A 149 -4.03 -16.77 8.93
CA ALA A 149 -3.75 -17.81 7.94
C ALA A 149 -2.87 -18.92 8.53
N GLU A 150 -1.84 -18.54 9.30
CA GLU A 150 -0.98 -19.49 10.02
C GLU A 150 -1.77 -20.31 11.05
N LEU A 151 -2.62 -19.67 11.87
CA LEU A 151 -3.49 -20.36 12.82
C LEU A 151 -4.45 -21.37 12.15
N LEU A 152 -4.98 -21.00 10.99
CA LEU A 152 -5.85 -21.85 10.18
C LEU A 152 -5.07 -22.92 9.41
N ARG A 153 -3.74 -22.85 9.37
CA ARG A 153 -2.85 -23.68 8.54
C ARG A 153 -3.26 -23.62 7.05
N VAL A 154 -3.45 -22.42 6.54
CA VAL A 154 -3.71 -22.12 5.14
C VAL A 154 -2.66 -21.14 4.64
N LYS A 155 -2.40 -21.13 3.32
CA LYS A 155 -1.53 -20.12 2.72
C LYS A 155 -2.22 -18.75 2.72
N THR A 156 -1.49 -17.67 2.96
CA THR A 156 -2.04 -16.32 2.93
C THR A 156 -2.69 -16.00 1.58
N GLU A 157 -2.08 -16.44 0.48
CA GLU A 157 -2.59 -16.25 -0.88
C GLU A 157 -3.92 -16.97 -1.14
N ALA A 158 -4.24 -17.98 -0.34
CA ALA A 158 -5.50 -18.70 -0.41
C ALA A 158 -6.58 -18.13 0.54
N PHE A 159 -6.24 -17.15 1.38
CA PHE A 159 -7.12 -16.68 2.45
C PHE A 159 -8.46 -16.14 1.94
N GLU A 160 -8.42 -15.35 0.85
CA GLU A 160 -9.64 -14.87 0.17
C GLU A 160 -10.54 -16.02 -0.26
N SER A 161 -9.98 -17.12 -0.80
CA SER A 161 -10.75 -18.28 -1.24
C SER A 161 -11.47 -19.01 -0.11
N PHE A 162 -11.02 -18.85 1.13
CA PHE A 162 -11.74 -19.30 2.32
C PHE A 162 -12.79 -18.28 2.75
N ALA A 163 -12.38 -17.02 2.92
CA ALA A 163 -13.26 -15.97 3.42
C ALA A 163 -14.52 -15.77 2.56
N CYS A 164 -14.39 -15.84 1.23
CA CYS A 164 -15.53 -15.68 0.32
C CYS A 164 -16.60 -16.79 0.44
N ARG A 165 -16.25 -17.94 1.00
CA ARG A 165 -17.16 -19.06 1.24
C ARG A 165 -17.75 -19.08 2.66
N GLY A 166 -17.26 -18.21 3.55
CA GLY A 166 -17.77 -18.07 4.91
C GLY A 166 -19.26 -17.71 4.93
N LYS A 167 -20.00 -18.30 5.86
CA LYS A 167 -21.47 -18.12 5.99
C LYS A 167 -21.89 -17.54 7.32
N LYS A 168 -21.04 -17.68 8.34
CA LYS A 168 -21.28 -17.19 9.70
C LYS A 168 -20.15 -16.28 10.14
N VAL A 169 -20.52 -15.24 10.86
CA VAL A 169 -19.57 -14.29 11.43
C VAL A 169 -19.55 -14.47 12.94
N TYR A 170 -18.36 -14.69 13.48
CA TYR A 170 -18.10 -14.83 14.90
C TYR A 170 -17.34 -13.60 15.40
N GLU A 171 -17.46 -13.27 16.68
CA GLU A 171 -16.72 -12.16 17.26
C GLU A 171 -15.25 -12.57 17.46
N ILE A 172 -14.38 -11.85 16.76
CA ILE A 172 -12.92 -12.00 16.85
C ILE A 172 -12.32 -10.62 17.17
N SER A 173 -11.36 -10.58 18.10
CA SER A 173 -10.63 -9.36 18.38
C SER A 173 -9.73 -8.98 17.20
N GLY A 174 -9.97 -7.83 16.61
CA GLY A 174 -9.14 -7.26 15.53
C GLY A 174 -7.87 -6.53 16.01
N ARG A 175 -7.58 -6.52 17.33
CA ARG A 175 -6.50 -5.69 17.91
C ARG A 175 -5.11 -6.21 17.59
N CYS A 176 -4.84 -7.51 17.78
CA CYS A 176 -3.57 -8.14 17.38
C CYS A 176 -3.73 -9.66 17.32
N GLY A 177 -2.76 -10.34 16.67
CA GLY A 177 -2.77 -11.80 16.49
C GLY A 177 -2.79 -12.60 17.80
N VAL A 178 -2.24 -12.07 18.90
CA VAL A 178 -2.28 -12.74 20.21
C VAL A 178 -3.71 -12.84 20.71
N PHE A 179 -4.48 -11.75 20.67
CA PHE A 179 -5.88 -11.77 21.07
C PHE A 179 -6.72 -12.57 20.07
N ALA A 180 -6.47 -12.42 18.76
CA ALA A 180 -7.14 -13.23 17.75
C ALA A 180 -6.92 -14.73 17.97
N LYS A 181 -5.70 -15.15 18.33
CA LYS A 181 -5.39 -16.55 18.66
C LYS A 181 -6.23 -17.06 19.85
N THR A 182 -6.41 -16.22 20.87
CA THR A 182 -7.24 -16.56 22.05
C THR A 182 -8.70 -16.80 21.68
N ASP A 183 -9.22 -16.04 20.71
CA ASP A 183 -10.60 -16.19 20.23
C ASP A 183 -10.74 -17.36 19.24
N ILE A 184 -9.79 -17.50 18.32
CA ILE A 184 -9.83 -18.47 17.21
C ILE A 184 -9.57 -19.90 17.69
N GLN A 185 -8.63 -20.10 18.64
CA GLN A 185 -8.28 -21.45 19.08
C GLN A 185 -9.48 -22.24 19.66
N PRO A 186 -10.32 -21.68 20.54
CA PRO A 186 -11.54 -22.34 20.98
C PRO A 186 -12.51 -22.66 19.82
N MET A 187 -12.64 -21.77 18.83
CA MET A 187 -13.49 -22.01 17.67
C MET A 187 -13.02 -23.21 16.85
N LEU A 188 -11.70 -23.31 16.62
CA LEU A 188 -11.10 -24.46 15.94
C LEU A 188 -11.33 -25.76 16.71
N ASN A 189 -11.20 -25.74 18.04
CA ASN A 189 -11.44 -26.90 18.91
C ASN A 189 -12.92 -27.36 18.90
N GLN A 190 -13.83 -26.41 18.66
CA GLN A 190 -15.27 -26.67 18.51
C GLN A 190 -15.68 -27.09 17.08
N GLY A 191 -14.73 -27.16 16.14
CA GLY A 191 -14.98 -27.55 14.75
C GLY A 191 -15.65 -26.47 13.90
N VAL A 192 -15.49 -25.18 14.27
CA VAL A 192 -15.96 -24.07 13.43
C VAL A 192 -15.22 -24.11 12.11
N ALA A 193 -15.94 -23.92 11.01
CA ALA A 193 -15.38 -23.94 9.66
C ALA A 193 -14.30 -22.83 9.49
N LYS A 194 -13.19 -23.17 8.82
CA LYS A 194 -12.10 -22.23 8.56
C LYS A 194 -12.58 -21.04 7.72
N GLU A 195 -13.52 -21.27 6.83
CA GLU A 195 -14.19 -20.29 5.99
C GLU A 195 -14.90 -19.21 6.83
N ASP A 196 -15.61 -19.64 7.86
CA ASP A 196 -16.31 -18.73 8.77
C ASP A 196 -15.32 -17.92 9.63
N ILE A 197 -14.23 -18.54 10.08
CA ILE A 197 -13.18 -17.85 10.83
C ILE A 197 -12.46 -16.81 9.93
N ALA A 198 -12.15 -17.16 8.69
CA ALA A 198 -11.53 -16.25 7.73
C ALA A 198 -12.43 -15.04 7.44
N LEU A 199 -13.72 -15.26 7.20
CA LEU A 199 -14.70 -14.19 7.02
C LEU A 199 -14.81 -13.31 8.28
N SER A 200 -14.89 -13.95 9.45
CA SER A 200 -14.95 -13.24 10.75
C SER A 200 -13.73 -12.36 10.98
N SER A 201 -12.57 -12.81 10.55
CA SER A 201 -11.32 -12.04 10.62
C SER A 201 -11.36 -10.79 9.74
N PHE A 202 -11.98 -10.83 8.56
CA PHE A 202 -12.20 -9.64 7.75
C PHE A 202 -13.16 -8.64 8.42
N HIS A 203 -14.23 -9.14 9.08
CA HIS A 203 -15.11 -8.29 9.88
C HIS A 203 -14.37 -7.65 11.07
N ALA A 204 -13.42 -8.36 11.68
CA ALA A 204 -12.58 -7.84 12.76
C ALA A 204 -11.63 -6.74 12.24
N ILE A 205 -10.99 -6.94 11.08
CA ILE A 205 -10.15 -5.93 10.42
C ILE A 205 -10.95 -4.66 10.15
N ALA A 206 -12.09 -4.78 9.47
CA ALA A 206 -12.90 -3.62 9.10
C ALA A 206 -13.42 -2.87 10.35
N LYS A 207 -13.87 -3.61 11.38
CA LYS A 207 -14.28 -3.02 12.67
C LYS A 207 -13.15 -2.24 13.33
N GLN A 208 -11.93 -2.82 13.35
CA GLN A 208 -10.76 -2.19 13.96
C GLN A 208 -10.34 -0.95 13.19
N THR A 209 -10.30 -1.01 11.86
CA THR A 209 -9.92 0.13 11.02
C THR A 209 -10.92 1.28 11.14
N ILE A 210 -12.21 1.01 10.95
CA ILE A 210 -13.24 2.05 11.02
C ILE A 210 -13.33 2.63 12.43
N GLY A 211 -13.48 1.79 13.46
CA GLY A 211 -13.67 2.25 14.84
C GLY A 211 -12.39 2.81 15.47
N GLY A 212 -11.23 2.22 15.15
CA GLY A 212 -9.95 2.61 15.75
C GLY A 212 -9.29 3.81 15.09
N LEU A 213 -9.43 3.96 13.76
CA LEU A 213 -8.72 5.02 13.02
C LEU A 213 -9.60 6.23 12.73
N ALA A 214 -10.88 6.05 12.41
CA ALA A 214 -11.73 7.22 12.15
C ALA A 214 -11.90 8.12 13.38
N GLN A 215 -11.84 7.55 14.60
CA GLN A 215 -11.84 8.30 15.88
C GLN A 215 -12.93 9.40 15.95
N GLY A 216 -14.14 9.07 15.49
CA GLY A 216 -15.26 9.99 15.46
C GLY A 216 -15.37 10.86 14.20
N MET A 217 -14.40 10.83 13.31
CA MET A 217 -14.54 11.45 11.98
C MET A 217 -15.45 10.61 11.08
N GLU A 218 -16.33 11.28 10.37
CA GLU A 218 -17.25 10.60 9.44
C GLU A 218 -16.52 10.20 8.16
N ILE A 219 -16.59 8.93 7.82
CA ILE A 219 -16.07 8.38 6.55
C ILE A 219 -17.13 8.63 5.46
N LYS A 220 -16.97 9.72 4.73
CA LYS A 220 -17.90 10.13 3.66
C LYS A 220 -17.50 9.57 2.30
N PRO A 221 -18.45 9.00 1.53
CA PRO A 221 -18.17 8.55 0.18
C PRO A 221 -17.93 9.75 -0.80
N PRO A 222 -17.22 9.51 -1.93
CA PRO A 222 -16.62 8.25 -2.35
C PRO A 222 -15.44 7.81 -1.48
N VAL A 223 -15.40 6.50 -1.14
CA VAL A 223 -14.34 5.89 -0.33
C VAL A 223 -13.45 5.03 -1.22
N MET A 224 -12.16 5.32 -1.21
CA MET A 224 -11.16 4.53 -1.92
C MET A 224 -10.61 3.44 -1.01
N PHE A 225 -10.41 2.25 -1.59
CA PHE A 225 -9.82 1.09 -0.94
C PHE A 225 -8.54 0.71 -1.65
N GLU A 226 -7.39 0.76 -0.95
CA GLU A 226 -6.08 0.56 -1.55
C GLU A 226 -5.10 -0.22 -0.68
N GLY A 227 -4.00 -0.65 -1.29
CA GLY A 227 -3.00 -1.50 -0.66
C GLY A 227 -3.25 -2.99 -0.87
N GLY A 228 -2.20 -3.81 -0.70
CA GLY A 228 -2.21 -5.24 -1.01
C GLY A 228 -3.37 -6.03 -0.36
N PRO A 229 -3.61 -5.90 0.95
CA PRO A 229 -4.73 -6.59 1.60
C PRO A 229 -6.10 -6.33 0.95
N LEU A 230 -6.36 -5.11 0.48
CA LEU A 230 -7.64 -4.76 -0.16
C LEU A 230 -7.67 -5.14 -1.65
N THR A 231 -6.51 -5.12 -2.32
CA THR A 231 -6.39 -5.59 -3.71
C THR A 231 -6.64 -7.08 -3.85
N PHE A 232 -6.01 -7.88 -2.97
CA PHE A 232 -6.03 -9.35 -3.08
C PHE A 232 -7.19 -10.02 -2.35
N ASN A 233 -8.01 -9.25 -1.59
CA ASN A 233 -9.15 -9.78 -0.85
C ASN A 233 -10.43 -8.97 -1.14
N PRO A 234 -11.10 -9.20 -2.27
CA PRO A 234 -12.36 -8.53 -2.62
C PRO A 234 -13.46 -8.71 -1.56
N THR A 235 -13.47 -9.85 -0.84
CA THR A 235 -14.39 -10.06 0.29
C THR A 235 -14.15 -9.07 1.42
N LEU A 236 -12.89 -8.68 1.68
CA LEU A 236 -12.57 -7.66 2.68
C LEU A 236 -13.14 -6.29 2.27
N VAL A 237 -13.02 -5.90 0.99
CA VAL A 237 -13.63 -4.67 0.47
C VAL A 237 -15.15 -4.71 0.63
N ARG A 238 -15.79 -5.85 0.30
CA ARG A 238 -17.23 -6.05 0.52
C ARG A 238 -17.62 -5.85 1.99
N VAL A 239 -16.86 -6.42 2.92
CA VAL A 239 -17.09 -6.26 4.37
C VAL A 239 -16.96 -4.79 4.81
N PHE A 240 -15.99 -4.05 4.26
CA PHE A 240 -15.88 -2.61 4.51
C PHE A 240 -17.11 -1.85 4.00
N LYS A 241 -17.57 -2.12 2.77
CA LYS A 241 -18.78 -1.49 2.22
C LYS A 241 -20.01 -1.75 3.08
N GLU A 242 -20.23 -3.01 3.46
CA GLU A 242 -21.33 -3.40 4.35
C GLU A 242 -21.30 -2.64 5.68
N ARG A 243 -20.12 -2.51 6.31
CA ARG A 243 -19.97 -1.80 7.60
C ARG A 243 -20.12 -0.29 7.49
N LEU A 244 -19.71 0.29 6.37
CA LEU A 244 -19.84 1.72 6.10
C LEU A 244 -21.24 2.07 5.57
N GLY A 245 -22.04 1.09 5.16
CA GLY A 245 -23.34 1.32 4.55
C GLY A 245 -23.26 2.03 3.20
N ILE A 246 -22.20 1.77 2.42
CA ILE A 246 -21.97 2.40 1.11
C ILE A 246 -22.23 1.43 -0.03
N THR A 247 -22.63 1.98 -1.19
CA THR A 247 -22.90 1.20 -2.42
C THR A 247 -21.62 0.98 -3.23
N ASP A 248 -21.72 0.18 -4.31
CA ASP A 248 -20.59 -0.06 -5.22
C ASP A 248 -20.15 1.23 -5.92
N GLU A 249 -21.07 2.10 -6.29
CA GLU A 249 -20.79 3.38 -6.94
C GLU A 249 -20.10 4.39 -6.01
N GLN A 250 -20.22 4.17 -4.70
CA GLN A 250 -19.60 4.98 -3.65
C GLN A 250 -18.24 4.46 -3.21
N ALA A 251 -17.84 3.29 -3.72
CA ALA A 251 -16.57 2.64 -3.43
C ALA A 251 -15.65 2.71 -4.64
N ILE A 252 -14.41 3.11 -4.42
CA ILE A 252 -13.37 3.18 -5.45
C ILE A 252 -12.33 2.12 -5.11
N VAL A 253 -12.10 1.16 -6.00
CA VAL A 253 -10.95 0.25 -5.93
C VAL A 253 -10.10 0.57 -7.17
N PRO A 254 -8.99 1.30 -7.02
CA PRO A 254 -8.15 1.67 -8.15
C PRO A 254 -7.60 0.45 -8.88
N GLU A 255 -7.44 0.55 -10.18
CA GLU A 255 -6.62 -0.40 -10.93
C GLU A 255 -5.18 -0.35 -10.39
N HIS A 256 -4.56 -1.51 -10.15
CA HIS A 256 -3.22 -1.63 -9.54
C HIS A 256 -3.11 -0.97 -8.16
N SER A 257 -4.15 -1.11 -7.35
CA SER A 257 -4.26 -0.51 -6.02
C SER A 257 -3.11 -0.92 -5.08
N GLU A 258 -2.48 -2.08 -5.29
CA GLU A 258 -1.32 -2.57 -4.56
C GLU A 258 -0.03 -1.77 -4.80
N VAL A 259 0.06 -1.03 -5.91
CA VAL A 259 1.20 -0.17 -6.26
C VAL A 259 0.83 1.31 -6.37
N PHE A 260 -0.35 1.69 -5.92
CA PHE A 260 -0.90 3.02 -6.10
C PHE A 260 -0.02 4.12 -5.48
N VAL A 261 0.52 3.88 -4.30
CA VAL A 261 1.45 4.80 -3.62
C VAL A 261 2.78 4.92 -4.36
N ALA A 262 3.33 3.80 -4.87
CA ALA A 262 4.53 3.83 -5.72
C ALA A 262 4.27 4.63 -7.02
N TRP A 263 3.07 4.52 -7.58
CA TRP A 263 2.67 5.36 -8.73
C TRP A 263 2.69 6.85 -8.38
N GLY A 264 2.15 7.22 -7.22
CA GLY A 264 2.22 8.59 -6.71
C GLY A 264 3.64 9.10 -6.50
N ALA A 265 4.55 8.25 -6.00
CA ALA A 265 5.96 8.58 -5.89
C ALA A 265 6.61 8.82 -7.27
N ALA A 266 6.27 8.03 -8.29
CA ALA A 266 6.72 8.28 -9.66
C ALA A 266 6.21 9.65 -10.19
N LEU A 267 4.93 9.96 -9.97
CA LEU A 267 4.36 11.25 -10.36
C LEU A 267 5.04 12.43 -9.66
N ALA A 268 5.52 12.25 -8.44
CA ALA A 268 6.24 13.29 -7.69
C ALA A 268 7.51 13.75 -8.40
N VAL A 269 8.18 12.88 -9.16
CA VAL A 269 9.39 13.23 -9.94
C VAL A 269 9.13 14.44 -10.82
N GLY A 270 8.04 14.44 -11.57
CA GLY A 270 7.71 15.57 -12.44
C GLY A 270 6.97 16.70 -11.74
N THR A 271 6.05 16.38 -10.80
CA THR A 271 5.14 17.38 -10.23
C THR A 271 5.72 18.16 -9.05
N MET A 272 6.60 17.54 -8.25
CA MET A 272 7.19 18.16 -7.05
C MET A 272 8.67 18.47 -7.21
N PHE A 273 9.41 17.59 -7.86
CA PHE A 273 10.85 17.76 -8.02
C PHE A 273 11.20 18.47 -9.33
N GLY A 274 10.35 18.34 -10.36
CA GLY A 274 10.43 19.13 -11.59
C GLY A 274 11.81 19.09 -12.23
N ASP A 275 12.42 20.31 -12.43
CA ASP A 275 13.75 20.46 -13.03
C ASP A 275 14.93 20.21 -12.07
N LYS A 276 14.69 19.76 -10.83
CA LYS A 276 15.77 19.38 -9.93
C LYS A 276 16.55 18.22 -10.55
N ASP A 277 17.87 18.31 -10.45
CA ASP A 277 18.75 17.28 -10.99
C ASP A 277 18.64 16.00 -10.16
N CYS A 278 17.96 14.98 -10.69
CA CYS A 278 17.96 13.64 -10.12
C CYS A 278 19.33 13.01 -10.41
N GLN A 279 20.11 12.77 -9.35
CA GLN A 279 21.44 12.22 -9.47
C GLN A 279 21.47 10.70 -9.55
N TYR A 280 20.30 10.05 -9.65
CA TYR A 280 20.23 8.61 -9.86
C TYR A 280 21.01 8.21 -11.11
N ARG A 281 21.87 7.20 -10.96
CA ARG A 281 22.59 6.54 -12.05
C ARG A 281 22.62 5.04 -11.79
N GLU A 282 22.35 4.23 -12.79
CA GLU A 282 22.21 2.78 -12.63
C GLU A 282 23.43 2.14 -11.98
N GLU A 283 24.63 2.38 -12.51
CA GLU A 283 25.89 1.80 -11.98
C GLU A 283 26.15 2.19 -10.54
N GLY A 284 26.18 3.50 -10.24
CA GLY A 284 26.43 3.97 -8.89
C GLY A 284 25.36 3.54 -7.88
N SER A 285 24.12 3.44 -8.30
CA SER A 285 23.03 2.95 -7.46
C SER A 285 23.15 1.45 -7.17
N ARG A 286 23.59 0.66 -8.16
CA ARG A 286 23.86 -0.77 -7.98
C ARG A 286 24.95 -1.01 -6.95
N GLU A 287 26.07 -0.31 -7.04
CA GLU A 287 27.17 -0.43 -6.08
C GLU A 287 26.72 -0.03 -4.67
N ALA A 288 26.02 1.10 -4.53
CA ALA A 288 25.51 1.58 -3.26
C ALA A 288 24.56 0.55 -2.60
N LEU A 289 23.66 -0.06 -3.37
CA LEU A 289 22.71 -1.05 -2.86
C LEU A 289 23.38 -2.38 -2.51
N LEU A 290 24.40 -2.81 -3.24
CA LEU A 290 25.20 -3.98 -2.89
C LEU A 290 25.93 -3.76 -1.57
N HIS A 291 26.59 -2.63 -1.40
CA HIS A 291 27.25 -2.28 -0.13
C HIS A 291 26.26 -2.18 1.04
N PHE A 292 25.06 -1.65 0.80
CA PHE A 292 24.01 -1.58 1.80
C PHE A 292 23.54 -2.96 2.27
N ASN A 293 23.57 -3.96 1.40
CA ASN A 293 23.28 -5.36 1.74
C ASN A 293 24.38 -5.98 2.60
N GLU A 294 25.65 -5.69 2.34
CA GLU A 294 26.80 -6.21 3.08
C GLU A 294 26.84 -5.71 4.53
N LEU A 295 26.45 -4.43 4.75
CA LEU A 295 26.44 -3.83 6.08
C LEU A 295 25.32 -4.33 7.01
N ARG A 296 24.33 -5.05 6.47
CA ARG A 296 23.16 -5.55 7.22
C ARG A 296 23.15 -7.07 7.39
N GLN A 297 24.17 -7.79 6.91
CA GLN A 297 24.44 -9.20 7.23
C GLN A 297 25.30 -9.31 8.46
#